data_4aa32ef32194b615c5b1565aa6295b7b
#
_entry.id   4aa32ef32194b615c5b1565aa6295b7b
#
_cell.length_a   1.000
_cell.length_b   1.000
_cell.length_c   1.000
_cell.angle_alpha   90.00
_cell.angle_beta   90.00
_cell.angle_gamma   90.00
#
_symmetry.space_group_name_H-M   'P 1'
#
loop_
_entity.id
_entity.type
_entity.pdbx_description
1 polymer ?
#
loop_
_entity_poly.entity_id
_entity_poly.type
_entity_poly.pdbx_seq_one_letter_code
_entity_poly.pdbx_strand_id
1 'polypeptide(L)'
;MKKLLFWASLVAIVIGFAACNNDDVDVPRFQFDADGRCYWADTKPISHADFLKYAEGKGWKQVSSYEIKEDGSVAKTDFFEGLSTGIVGSFIEKDMFFTSQKTGHVGLLYFEDSYVYSEEGNLISFERSDGSLFDKYQVLSIDDHEIKMISNEGLRSWNDARPTYTLTTYQKMTEEEQLAFRKKYDEYMSGKETHYFAYSVKDGVLQMRMSDFTIDCGAEGVEYAFKQLENGVVQVDIAEVGENSANCFGYIDLDFTVPGLKMGETYQFDVRVKKMAVGVYYSRFKDFSIEMKEGSQGKIFRE
;
A
#
# COMPACT_ATOMS: atom_id res chain seq x y z
N MET A 1 12.12 -54.49 7.42
CA MET A 1 11.29 -53.64 8.31
C MET A 1 12.08 -52.47 8.80
N LYS A 2 12.41 -51.47 7.96
CA LYS A 2 13.12 -50.23 8.36
C LYS A 2 12.82 -49.07 7.38
N LYS A 3 11.58 -48.88 6.97
CA LYS A 3 11.20 -47.77 6.07
C LYS A 3 9.89 -47.06 6.44
N LEU A 4 9.38 -47.21 7.66
CA LEU A 4 8.09 -46.66 8.09
C LEU A 4 8.18 -45.61 9.21
N LEU A 5 9.41 -45.23 9.62
CA LEU A 5 9.62 -44.26 10.72
C LEU A 5 10.02 -42.87 10.24
N PHE A 6 10.13 -42.62 8.92
CA PHE A 6 10.63 -41.35 8.40
C PHE A 6 9.53 -40.35 8.02
N TRP A 7 8.26 -40.77 7.98
CA TRP A 7 7.14 -39.91 7.58
C TRP A 7 6.33 -39.33 8.73
N ALA A 8 6.57 -39.75 9.96
CA ALA A 8 5.86 -39.25 11.12
C ALA A 8 6.46 -37.95 11.70
N SER A 9 7.71 -37.60 11.33
CA SER A 9 8.39 -36.43 11.88
C SER A 9 8.12 -35.12 11.12
N LEU A 10 7.54 -35.18 9.90
CA LEU A 10 7.35 -33.98 9.08
C LEU A 10 5.98 -33.32 9.24
N VAL A 11 5.03 -33.99 9.85
CA VAL A 11 3.69 -33.43 10.11
C VAL A 11 3.60 -32.72 11.46
N ALA A 12 4.53 -32.98 12.36
CA ALA A 12 4.51 -32.41 13.71
C ALA A 12 5.06 -30.95 13.78
N ILE A 13 5.69 -30.43 12.73
CA ILE A 13 6.32 -29.10 12.75
C ILE A 13 5.31 -27.96 12.47
N VAL A 14 4.17 -28.27 11.85
CA VAL A 14 3.16 -27.25 11.47
C VAL A 14 2.13 -26.98 12.56
N ILE A 15 2.03 -27.83 13.59
CA ILE A 15 0.99 -27.73 14.64
C ILE A 15 1.55 -27.15 15.98
N GLY A 16 2.85 -26.88 16.06
CA GLY A 16 3.54 -26.58 17.32
C GLY A 16 3.54 -25.13 17.80
N PHE A 17 2.85 -24.19 17.16
CA PHE A 17 2.84 -22.79 17.63
C PHE A 17 1.77 -22.44 18.66
N ALA A 18 0.94 -23.40 19.07
CA ALA A 18 0.01 -23.19 20.16
C ALA A 18 0.37 -24.14 21.32
N ALA A 19 0.92 -23.57 22.37
CA ALA A 19 1.16 -24.17 23.68
C ALA A 19 2.30 -25.21 23.78
N CYS A 20 3.47 -24.76 24.28
CA CYS A 20 4.19 -25.49 25.30
C CYS A 20 5.14 -24.56 26.07
N ASN A 21 4.86 -24.36 27.32
CA ASN A 21 5.88 -24.06 28.34
C ASN A 21 6.81 -25.27 28.39
N ASN A 22 8.03 -25.12 27.90
CA ASN A 22 9.22 -25.76 28.50
C ASN A 22 10.48 -25.35 27.72
N ASP A 23 11.49 -25.04 28.44
CA ASP A 23 12.83 -24.65 28.02
C ASP A 23 13.43 -25.73 27.11
N ASP A 24 14.21 -25.29 26.09
CA ASP A 24 15.08 -26.07 25.23
C ASP A 24 14.48 -26.89 24.06
N VAL A 25 13.44 -26.46 23.44
CA VAL A 25 13.19 -26.85 22.04
C VAL A 25 13.83 -25.81 21.15
N ASP A 26 14.67 -26.21 20.18
CA ASP A 26 15.16 -25.33 19.10
C ASP A 26 13.94 -24.75 18.37
N VAL A 27 13.45 -23.63 18.88
CA VAL A 27 12.39 -22.88 18.23
C VAL A 27 12.98 -22.36 16.94
N PRO A 28 12.39 -22.72 15.80
CA PRO A 28 12.87 -22.21 14.53
C PRO A 28 12.99 -20.69 14.61
N ARG A 29 14.16 -20.16 14.27
CA ARG A 29 14.43 -18.72 14.33
C ARG A 29 14.44 -18.16 12.94
N PHE A 30 13.81 -17.00 12.79
CA PHE A 30 13.96 -16.18 11.59
C PHE A 30 15.40 -15.65 11.52
N GLN A 31 15.89 -15.48 10.32
CA GLN A 31 17.26 -15.03 10.06
C GLN A 31 17.24 -13.64 9.47
N PHE A 32 18.33 -12.93 9.65
CA PHE A 32 18.55 -11.61 9.07
C PHE A 32 19.81 -11.66 8.20
N ASP A 33 19.71 -11.13 6.98
CA ASP A 33 20.86 -10.99 6.10
C ASP A 33 21.70 -9.76 6.45
N ALA A 34 22.80 -9.55 5.70
CA ALA A 34 23.71 -8.43 5.91
C ALA A 34 23.05 -7.05 5.66
N ASP A 35 21.96 -7.00 4.89
CA ASP A 35 21.18 -5.80 4.61
C ASP A 35 20.07 -5.59 5.66
N GLY A 36 19.96 -6.46 6.65
CA GLY A 36 18.96 -6.43 7.70
C GLY A 36 17.59 -6.95 7.25
N ARG A 37 17.51 -7.72 6.13
CA ARG A 37 16.25 -8.29 5.69
C ARG A 37 15.95 -9.56 6.47
N CYS A 38 14.71 -9.66 6.96
CA CYS A 38 14.23 -10.85 7.67
C CYS A 38 13.76 -11.91 6.67
N TYR A 39 14.15 -13.17 6.89
CA TYR A 39 13.74 -14.29 6.05
C TYR A 39 13.70 -15.60 6.83
N TRP A 40 12.98 -16.56 6.25
CA TRP A 40 12.95 -17.95 6.69
C TRP A 40 13.64 -18.80 5.64
N ALA A 41 14.82 -19.34 5.99
CA ALA A 41 15.66 -20.06 5.04
C ALA A 41 15.03 -21.38 4.52
N ASP A 42 14.24 -22.05 5.36
CA ASP A 42 13.63 -23.35 5.03
C ASP A 42 12.27 -23.21 4.32
N THR A 43 11.95 -22.02 3.78
CA THR A 43 10.71 -21.81 3.03
C THR A 43 10.69 -22.68 1.79
N LYS A 44 9.61 -23.46 1.62
CA LYS A 44 9.43 -24.26 0.40
C LYS A 44 9.09 -23.32 -0.76
N PRO A 45 9.69 -23.56 -1.94
CA PRO A 45 9.32 -22.79 -3.13
C PRO A 45 7.82 -22.89 -3.44
N ILE A 46 7.21 -21.75 -3.70
CA ILE A 46 5.83 -21.63 -4.14
C ILE A 46 5.91 -21.16 -5.58
N SER A 47 5.35 -21.93 -6.53
CA SER A 47 5.32 -21.49 -7.93
C SER A 47 4.38 -20.30 -8.11
N HIS A 48 4.65 -19.44 -9.10
CA HIS A 48 3.75 -18.33 -9.43
C HIS A 48 2.33 -18.83 -9.73
N ALA A 49 2.22 -19.97 -10.39
CA ALA A 49 0.92 -20.59 -10.68
C ALA A 49 0.18 -21.02 -9.41
N ASP A 50 0.88 -21.60 -8.42
CA ASP A 50 0.28 -21.96 -7.14
C ASP A 50 -0.08 -20.70 -6.33
N PHE A 51 0.78 -19.68 -6.32
CA PHE A 51 0.46 -18.41 -5.68
C PHE A 51 -0.82 -17.82 -6.27
N LEU A 52 -0.93 -17.66 -7.58
CA LEU A 52 -2.13 -17.13 -8.23
C LEU A 52 -3.37 -18.00 -7.95
N LYS A 53 -3.24 -19.33 -8.04
CA LYS A 53 -4.34 -20.26 -7.75
C LYS A 53 -4.98 -20.03 -6.39
N TYR A 54 -4.17 -19.73 -5.38
CA TYR A 54 -4.65 -19.54 -4.02
C TYR A 54 -4.95 -18.07 -3.69
N ALA A 55 -4.25 -17.12 -4.26
CA ALA A 55 -4.40 -15.70 -3.96
C ALA A 55 -5.45 -14.99 -4.82
N GLU A 56 -5.42 -15.23 -6.14
CA GLU A 56 -6.21 -14.46 -7.10
C GLU A 56 -7.73 -14.65 -6.93
N GLY A 57 -8.46 -13.55 -7.00
CA GLY A 57 -9.92 -13.52 -6.85
C GLY A 57 -10.43 -13.77 -5.44
N LYS A 58 -9.54 -13.81 -4.44
CA LYS A 58 -9.90 -14.13 -3.05
C LYS A 58 -9.59 -12.96 -2.12
N GLY A 59 -10.40 -12.84 -1.08
CA GLY A 59 -10.21 -11.89 0.00
C GLY A 59 -9.60 -12.56 1.23
N TRP A 60 -8.78 -11.81 1.94
CA TRP A 60 -8.01 -12.24 3.10
C TRP A 60 -8.19 -11.25 4.25
N LYS A 61 -8.36 -11.75 5.47
CA LYS A 61 -8.39 -10.94 6.68
C LYS A 61 -7.24 -11.33 7.59
N GLN A 62 -6.54 -10.33 8.12
CA GLN A 62 -5.50 -10.55 9.12
C GLN A 62 -6.13 -11.07 10.41
N VAL A 63 -5.58 -12.17 10.91
CA VAL A 63 -6.06 -12.80 12.16
C VAL A 63 -5.02 -12.74 13.26
N SER A 64 -3.75 -12.61 12.92
CA SER A 64 -2.67 -12.40 13.90
C SER A 64 -1.47 -11.73 13.28
N SER A 65 -0.69 -11.01 14.08
CA SER A 65 0.59 -10.47 13.70
C SER A 65 1.50 -10.43 14.92
N TYR A 66 2.62 -11.11 14.86
CA TYR A 66 3.58 -11.22 15.95
C TYR A 66 4.89 -10.58 15.56
N GLU A 67 5.48 -9.83 16.48
CA GLU A 67 6.80 -9.24 16.25
C GLU A 67 7.87 -10.33 16.17
N ILE A 68 8.79 -10.20 15.21
CA ILE A 68 10.00 -10.98 15.09
C ILE A 68 11.13 -10.13 15.70
N LYS A 69 11.74 -10.65 16.76
CA LYS A 69 12.83 -9.97 17.48
C LYS A 69 14.16 -10.08 16.75
N GLU A 70 15.12 -9.25 17.15
CA GLU A 70 16.49 -9.25 16.58
C GLU A 70 17.21 -10.61 16.69
N ASP A 71 16.86 -11.42 17.67
CA ASP A 71 17.39 -12.79 17.82
C ASP A 71 16.68 -13.83 16.96
N GLY A 72 15.73 -13.42 16.13
CA GLY A 72 14.93 -14.28 15.27
C GLY A 72 13.80 -15.00 15.99
N SER A 73 13.60 -14.76 17.28
CA SER A 73 12.46 -15.31 18.01
C SER A 73 11.18 -14.51 17.76
N VAL A 74 10.03 -15.17 17.91
CA VAL A 74 8.70 -14.53 17.75
C VAL A 74 8.17 -14.11 19.10
N ALA A 75 7.62 -12.91 19.21
CA ALA A 75 6.96 -12.42 20.41
C ALA A 75 5.75 -13.29 20.75
N LYS A 76 5.42 -13.40 22.03
CA LYS A 76 4.27 -14.19 22.51
C LYS A 76 2.94 -13.44 22.40
N THR A 77 3.00 -12.10 22.34
CA THR A 77 1.84 -11.22 22.28
C THR A 77 1.60 -10.79 20.85
N ASP A 78 0.36 -10.83 20.40
CA ASP A 78 -0.02 -10.30 19.09
C ASP A 78 0.27 -8.80 19.06
N PHE A 79 0.95 -8.33 18.03
CA PHE A 79 1.33 -6.94 17.85
C PHE A 79 0.11 -6.00 17.81
N PHE A 80 -1.03 -6.50 17.32
CA PHE A 80 -2.29 -5.75 17.23
C PHE A 80 -3.29 -6.10 18.33
N GLU A 81 -2.90 -6.88 19.37
CA GLU A 81 -3.79 -7.17 20.48
C GLU A 81 -4.25 -5.87 21.14
N GLY A 82 -5.56 -5.66 21.17
CA GLY A 82 -6.18 -4.43 21.69
C GLY A 82 -6.21 -3.24 20.71
N LEU A 83 -5.58 -3.34 19.56
CA LEU A 83 -5.75 -2.36 18.49
C LEU A 83 -6.88 -2.81 17.57
N SER A 84 -7.89 -1.96 17.37
CA SER A 84 -9.03 -2.27 16.50
C SER A 84 -8.68 -2.14 15.00
N THR A 85 -7.49 -2.55 14.63
CA THR A 85 -6.98 -2.47 13.26
C THR A 85 -7.18 -3.81 12.56
N GLY A 86 -8.31 -3.96 11.89
CA GLY A 86 -8.49 -5.06 10.95
C GLY A 86 -7.87 -4.69 9.61
N ILE A 87 -6.83 -5.40 9.19
CA ILE A 87 -6.34 -5.32 7.81
C ILE A 87 -7.05 -6.43 7.04
N VAL A 88 -7.73 -6.04 5.99
CA VAL A 88 -8.29 -6.97 5.01
C VAL A 88 -7.78 -6.60 3.64
N GLY A 89 -7.55 -7.59 2.81
CA GLY A 89 -7.07 -7.38 1.45
C GLY A 89 -7.69 -8.35 0.48
N SER A 90 -7.68 -8.03 -0.79
CA SER A 90 -8.16 -8.92 -1.83
C SER A 90 -7.27 -8.81 -3.06
N PHE A 91 -6.77 -9.96 -3.53
CA PHE A 91 -6.16 -10.09 -4.84
C PHE A 91 -7.29 -10.24 -5.86
N ILE A 92 -7.61 -9.17 -6.57
CA ILE A 92 -8.79 -9.13 -7.45
C ILE A 92 -8.45 -9.60 -8.86
N GLU A 93 -7.37 -9.06 -9.40
CA GLU A 93 -6.86 -9.38 -10.71
C GLU A 93 -5.37 -9.69 -10.63
N LYS A 94 -4.81 -10.20 -11.72
CA LYS A 94 -3.38 -10.41 -11.82
C LYS A 94 -2.66 -9.08 -11.58
N ASP A 95 -1.71 -9.13 -10.64
CA ASP A 95 -0.86 -8.01 -10.27
C ASP A 95 -1.58 -6.83 -9.55
N MET A 96 -2.85 -7.00 -9.12
CA MET A 96 -3.62 -6.00 -8.40
C MET A 96 -4.08 -6.49 -7.02
N PHE A 97 -3.83 -5.67 -6.00
CA PHE A 97 -4.21 -5.93 -4.62
C PHE A 97 -4.98 -4.74 -4.04
N PHE A 98 -6.13 -4.99 -3.44
CA PHE A 98 -6.91 -3.98 -2.76
C PHE A 98 -6.84 -4.21 -1.27
N THR A 99 -6.44 -3.18 -0.54
CA THR A 99 -6.31 -3.25 0.92
C THR A 99 -7.26 -2.27 1.57
N SER A 100 -7.91 -2.68 2.65
CA SER A 100 -8.53 -1.76 3.59
C SER A 100 -7.87 -1.89 4.95
N GLN A 101 -7.61 -0.75 5.58
CA GLN A 101 -7.07 -0.67 6.93
C GLN A 101 -7.98 0.21 7.78
N LYS A 102 -8.38 -0.31 8.94
CA LYS A 102 -9.10 0.48 9.93
C LYS A 102 -8.09 1.30 10.73
N THR A 103 -8.08 2.60 10.51
CA THR A 103 -7.29 3.53 11.33
C THR A 103 -8.16 4.18 12.38
N GLY A 104 -7.67 4.28 13.62
CA GLY A 104 -8.41 4.53 14.84
C GLY A 104 -9.44 5.66 14.85
N HIS A 105 -9.27 6.76 14.11
CA HIS A 105 -10.19 7.90 14.13
C HIS A 105 -10.87 8.22 12.78
N VAL A 106 -10.42 7.66 11.68
CA VAL A 106 -10.81 8.08 10.33
C VAL A 106 -11.67 7.02 9.59
N GLY A 107 -11.97 5.90 10.23
CA GLY A 107 -12.72 4.83 9.58
C GLY A 107 -11.85 3.93 8.69
N LEU A 108 -12.46 3.31 7.69
CA LEU A 108 -11.77 2.42 6.75
C LEU A 108 -11.09 3.23 5.66
N LEU A 109 -9.79 3.07 5.53
CA LEU A 109 -9.03 3.53 4.37
C LEU A 109 -8.88 2.37 3.39
N TYR A 110 -9.12 2.64 2.11
CA TYR A 110 -8.93 1.69 1.04
C TYR A 110 -7.75 2.13 0.19
N PHE A 111 -6.91 1.16 -0.17
CA PHE A 111 -5.76 1.38 -1.03
C PHE A 111 -5.84 0.41 -2.19
N GLU A 112 -5.42 0.89 -3.35
CA GLU A 112 -5.21 0.10 -4.54
C GLU A 112 -3.71 0.02 -4.77
N ASP A 113 -3.17 -1.18 -4.72
CA ASP A 113 -1.75 -1.45 -4.84
C ASP A 113 -1.53 -2.41 -6.00
N SER A 114 -0.47 -2.21 -6.77
CA SER A 114 0.04 -3.26 -7.63
C SER A 114 0.95 -4.19 -6.83
N TYR A 115 1.09 -5.42 -7.27
CA TYR A 115 2.04 -6.35 -6.66
C TYR A 115 2.83 -7.12 -7.71
N VAL A 116 4.03 -7.51 -7.33
CA VAL A 116 4.86 -8.44 -8.09
C VAL A 116 5.25 -9.60 -7.18
N TYR A 117 4.96 -10.82 -7.65
CA TYR A 117 5.38 -12.04 -6.97
C TYR A 117 6.61 -12.62 -7.65
N SER A 118 7.66 -12.92 -6.87
CA SER A 118 8.88 -13.60 -7.29
C SER A 118 8.95 -14.99 -6.65
N GLU A 119 9.13 -16.03 -7.46
CA GLU A 119 9.35 -17.40 -6.96
C GLU A 119 10.68 -17.52 -6.22
N GLU A 120 11.66 -16.68 -6.55
CA GLU A 120 12.92 -16.60 -5.82
C GLU A 120 12.68 -16.03 -4.43
N GLY A 121 12.81 -16.89 -3.42
CA GLY A 121 12.55 -16.55 -2.03
C GLY A 121 11.07 -16.36 -1.68
N ASN A 122 10.12 -16.67 -2.58
CA ASN A 122 8.69 -16.46 -2.40
C ASN A 122 8.36 -15.00 -2.00
N LEU A 123 8.97 -14.04 -2.66
CA LEU A 123 8.82 -12.63 -2.31
C LEU A 123 7.62 -12.00 -3.02
N ILE A 124 6.81 -11.28 -2.27
CA ILE A 124 5.79 -10.39 -2.80
C ILE A 124 6.18 -8.94 -2.48
N SER A 125 6.20 -8.10 -3.50
CA SER A 125 6.44 -6.66 -3.39
C SER A 125 5.18 -5.92 -3.77
N PHE A 126 4.76 -4.97 -2.96
CA PHE A 126 3.62 -4.11 -3.23
C PHE A 126 4.10 -2.72 -3.62
N GLU A 127 3.43 -2.13 -4.59
CA GLU A 127 3.65 -0.75 -5.02
C GLU A 127 2.31 -0.03 -5.01
N ARG A 128 2.21 1.05 -4.27
CA ARG A 128 1.00 1.86 -4.23
C ARG A 128 0.79 2.58 -5.54
N SER A 129 -0.46 2.86 -5.84
CA SER A 129 -0.86 3.62 -7.02
C SER A 129 -0.23 5.02 -7.10
N ASP A 130 0.28 5.57 -5.98
CA ASP A 130 1.01 6.83 -5.94
C ASP A 130 2.52 6.68 -6.21
N GLY A 131 2.98 5.45 -6.52
CA GLY A 131 4.38 5.13 -6.77
C GLY A 131 5.24 5.04 -5.50
N SER A 132 4.65 5.14 -4.31
CA SER A 132 5.38 4.89 -3.08
C SER A 132 5.66 3.41 -2.94
N LEU A 133 6.92 3.07 -2.64
CA LEU A 133 7.28 1.69 -2.35
C LEU A 133 6.52 1.21 -1.13
N PHE A 134 5.82 0.12 -1.30
CA PHE A 134 5.25 -0.62 -0.22
C PHE A 134 6.19 -1.75 0.18
N ASP A 135 6.01 -2.27 1.39
CA ASP A 135 6.89 -3.26 1.97
C ASP A 135 6.99 -4.54 1.13
N LYS A 136 8.12 -5.24 1.27
CA LYS A 136 8.30 -6.59 0.75
C LYS A 136 7.98 -7.60 1.83
N TYR A 137 7.32 -8.67 1.43
CA TYR A 137 6.98 -9.79 2.29
C TYR A 137 7.52 -11.08 1.70
N GLN A 138 7.96 -11.99 2.56
CA GLN A 138 8.19 -13.36 2.19
C GLN A 138 6.95 -14.19 2.52
N VAL A 139 6.40 -14.87 1.53
CA VAL A 139 5.29 -15.82 1.71
C VAL A 139 5.85 -17.14 2.21
N LEU A 140 5.53 -17.50 3.43
CA LEU A 140 5.98 -18.77 4.04
C LEU A 140 5.12 -19.95 3.61
N SER A 141 3.82 -19.71 3.53
CA SER A 141 2.83 -20.68 3.08
C SER A 141 1.57 -19.99 2.54
N ILE A 142 0.93 -20.62 1.59
CA ILE A 142 -0.37 -20.22 1.07
C ILE A 142 -1.15 -21.47 0.70
N ASP A 143 -2.41 -21.51 1.11
CA ASP A 143 -3.37 -22.56 0.73
C ASP A 143 -4.80 -21.98 0.60
N ASP A 144 -5.81 -22.85 0.53
CA ASP A 144 -7.21 -22.44 0.40
C ASP A 144 -7.78 -21.76 1.66
N HIS A 145 -7.07 -21.73 2.77
CA HIS A 145 -7.56 -21.25 4.07
C HIS A 145 -6.73 -20.12 4.64
N GLU A 146 -5.44 -20.15 4.40
CA GLU A 146 -4.50 -19.31 5.14
C GLU A 146 -3.33 -18.85 4.26
N ILE A 147 -2.85 -17.61 4.51
CA ILE A 147 -1.55 -17.11 4.05
C ILE A 147 -0.73 -16.73 5.28
N LYS A 148 0.52 -17.19 5.32
CA LYS A 148 1.51 -16.71 6.30
C LYS A 148 2.60 -15.96 5.59
N MET A 149 2.89 -14.77 6.09
CA MET A 149 3.92 -13.90 5.54
C MET A 149 4.78 -13.29 6.63
N ILE A 150 6.02 -12.98 6.30
CA ILE A 150 6.85 -12.12 7.14
C ILE A 150 7.18 -10.83 6.39
N SER A 151 7.25 -9.72 7.12
CA SER A 151 7.78 -8.48 6.57
C SER A 151 9.28 -8.64 6.32
N ASN A 152 9.70 -8.65 5.05
CA ASN A 152 11.10 -8.95 4.68
C ASN A 152 12.03 -7.76 4.96
N GLU A 153 11.60 -6.53 4.65
CA GLU A 153 12.39 -5.31 4.86
C GLU A 153 12.06 -4.59 6.19
N GLY A 154 11.07 -5.11 6.92
CA GLY A 154 10.56 -4.55 8.16
C GLY A 154 9.67 -3.33 7.95
N LEU A 155 8.65 -3.23 8.79
CA LEU A 155 7.74 -2.08 8.81
C LEU A 155 8.45 -0.91 9.49
N ARG A 156 8.50 0.25 8.85
CA ARG A 156 9.07 1.45 9.44
C ARG A 156 7.94 2.32 9.97
N SER A 157 7.95 2.56 11.27
CA SER A 157 7.18 3.65 11.86
C SER A 157 7.89 4.97 11.59
N TRP A 158 7.14 6.02 11.31
CA TRP A 158 7.65 7.38 11.11
C TRP A 158 8.50 7.92 12.26
N ASN A 159 8.28 7.41 13.47
CA ASN A 159 8.96 7.83 14.68
C ASN A 159 10.02 6.84 15.18
N ASP A 160 10.19 5.70 14.52
CA ASP A 160 11.14 4.69 14.96
C ASP A 160 12.20 4.48 13.88
N ALA A 161 13.45 4.70 14.27
CA ALA A 161 14.61 4.47 13.38
C ALA A 161 14.84 2.99 13.08
N ARG A 162 14.18 2.09 13.82
CA ARG A 162 14.33 0.64 13.67
C ARG A 162 13.15 0.04 12.92
N PRO A 163 13.40 -0.81 11.92
CA PRO A 163 12.34 -1.55 11.27
C PRO A 163 11.74 -2.57 12.25
N THR A 164 10.41 -2.68 12.28
CA THR A 164 9.70 -3.73 13.01
C THR A 164 9.37 -4.86 12.06
N TYR A 165 9.81 -6.06 12.36
CA TYR A 165 9.52 -7.26 11.57
C TYR A 165 8.35 -8.01 12.16
N THR A 166 7.47 -8.52 11.31
CA THR A 166 6.25 -9.20 11.75
C THR A 166 6.06 -10.53 11.04
N LEU A 167 5.61 -11.53 11.78
CA LEU A 167 5.00 -12.74 11.26
C LEU A 167 3.49 -12.57 11.27
N THR A 168 2.88 -12.48 10.09
CA THR A 168 1.45 -12.19 9.96
C THR A 168 0.72 -13.38 9.33
N THR A 169 -0.42 -13.71 9.89
CA THR A 169 -1.32 -14.74 9.38
C THR A 169 -2.61 -14.08 8.88
N TYR A 170 -2.98 -14.43 7.66
CA TYR A 170 -4.25 -14.06 7.05
C TYR A 170 -5.12 -15.29 6.87
N GLN A 171 -6.40 -15.18 7.15
CA GLN A 171 -7.41 -16.19 6.81
C GLN A 171 -8.23 -15.74 5.62
N LYS A 172 -8.59 -16.71 4.79
CA LYS A 172 -9.50 -16.47 3.69
C LYS A 172 -10.85 -15.99 4.22
N MET A 173 -11.35 -14.92 3.62
CA MET A 173 -12.69 -14.42 3.89
C MET A 173 -13.75 -15.41 3.42
N THR A 174 -14.85 -15.49 4.15
CA THR A 174 -16.07 -16.16 3.65
C THR A 174 -16.62 -15.41 2.44
N GLU A 175 -17.48 -16.04 1.67
CA GLU A 175 -18.14 -15.39 0.52
C GLU A 175 -18.93 -14.14 0.95
N GLU A 176 -19.58 -14.19 2.11
CA GLU A 176 -20.30 -13.04 2.67
C GLU A 176 -19.36 -11.88 3.01
N GLU A 177 -18.23 -12.18 3.66
CA GLU A 177 -17.20 -11.18 3.97
C GLU A 177 -16.59 -10.56 2.71
N GLN A 178 -16.31 -11.39 1.69
CA GLN A 178 -15.80 -10.92 0.40
C GLN A 178 -16.81 -10.04 -0.33
N LEU A 179 -18.08 -10.42 -0.32
CA LEU A 179 -19.16 -9.64 -0.92
C LEU A 179 -19.32 -8.29 -0.19
N ALA A 180 -19.29 -8.30 1.14
CA ALA A 180 -19.37 -7.09 1.95
C ALA A 180 -18.15 -6.17 1.70
N PHE A 181 -16.96 -6.74 1.57
CA PHE A 181 -15.74 -5.99 1.23
C PHE A 181 -15.85 -5.37 -0.17
N ARG A 182 -16.24 -6.15 -1.19
CA ARG A 182 -16.42 -5.64 -2.55
C ARG A 182 -17.46 -4.54 -2.62
N LYS A 183 -18.60 -4.72 -1.97
CA LYS A 183 -19.64 -3.67 -1.92
C LYS A 183 -19.10 -2.36 -1.34
N LYS A 184 -18.39 -2.42 -0.22
CA LYS A 184 -17.79 -1.22 0.41
C LYS A 184 -16.69 -0.61 -0.47
N TYR A 185 -15.90 -1.45 -1.13
CA TYR A 185 -14.90 -1.01 -2.10
C TYR A 185 -15.57 -0.31 -3.29
N ASP A 186 -16.62 -0.91 -3.89
CA ASP A 186 -17.35 -0.31 -5.00
C ASP A 186 -18.05 0.99 -4.60
N GLU A 187 -18.62 1.06 -3.39
CA GLU A 187 -19.17 2.28 -2.82
C GLU A 187 -18.08 3.36 -2.66
N TYR A 188 -16.92 2.98 -2.16
CA TYR A 188 -15.77 3.87 -2.03
C TYR A 188 -15.25 4.31 -3.39
N MET A 189 -15.12 3.41 -4.37
CA MET A 189 -14.69 3.73 -5.73
C MET A 189 -15.75 4.52 -6.51
N SER A 190 -17.02 4.25 -6.33
CA SER A 190 -18.11 5.03 -6.96
C SER A 190 -18.26 6.41 -6.34
N GLY A 191 -17.96 6.55 -5.07
CA GLY A 191 -17.77 7.86 -4.42
C GLY A 191 -16.49 8.56 -4.84
N LYS A 192 -15.55 7.82 -5.41
CA LYS A 192 -14.26 8.29 -5.94
C LYS A 192 -14.31 8.73 -7.41
N GLU A 193 -15.33 9.50 -7.80
CA GLU A 193 -15.04 10.52 -8.82
C GLU A 193 -13.93 11.48 -8.35
N THR A 194 -13.20 11.11 -7.31
CA THR A 194 -12.49 11.98 -6.38
C THR A 194 -11.00 12.16 -6.71
N HIS A 195 -10.42 11.37 -7.59
CA HIS A 195 -9.06 11.61 -8.07
C HIS A 195 -9.06 12.18 -9.48
N TYR A 196 -9.71 13.33 -9.63
CA TYR A 196 -9.68 14.06 -10.88
C TYR A 196 -9.21 15.49 -10.66
N PHE A 197 -8.65 16.06 -11.71
CA PHE A 197 -8.58 17.49 -11.88
C PHE A 197 -9.80 17.97 -12.64
N ALA A 198 -10.60 18.82 -12.01
CA ALA A 198 -11.52 19.66 -12.78
C ALA A 198 -10.77 20.88 -13.27
N TYR A 199 -11.05 21.32 -14.47
CA TYR A 199 -10.54 22.57 -14.98
C TYR A 199 -11.65 23.39 -15.65
N SER A 200 -11.48 24.71 -15.63
CA SER A 200 -12.29 25.65 -16.41
C SER A 200 -11.44 26.81 -16.88
N VAL A 201 -11.70 27.26 -18.10
CA VAL A 201 -11.11 28.49 -18.65
C VAL A 201 -12.17 29.58 -18.61
N LYS A 202 -11.94 30.59 -17.79
CA LYS A 202 -12.86 31.69 -17.60
C LYS A 202 -12.10 33.03 -17.51
N ASP A 203 -12.60 34.03 -18.22
CA ASP A 203 -11.98 35.37 -18.29
C ASP A 203 -10.50 35.32 -18.69
N GLY A 204 -10.14 34.36 -19.59
CA GLY A 204 -8.79 34.13 -20.04
C GLY A 204 -7.86 33.43 -19.04
N VAL A 205 -8.40 32.93 -17.93
CA VAL A 205 -7.63 32.29 -16.87
C VAL A 205 -7.99 30.80 -16.75
N LEU A 206 -6.96 29.94 -16.65
CA LEU A 206 -7.16 28.54 -16.31
C LEU A 206 -7.30 28.38 -14.80
N GLN A 207 -8.47 27.95 -14.38
CA GLN A 207 -8.78 27.54 -13.01
C GLN A 207 -8.73 26.03 -12.93
N MET A 208 -8.09 25.50 -11.91
CA MET A 208 -7.97 24.05 -11.66
C MET A 208 -8.40 23.73 -10.24
N ARG A 209 -9.10 22.61 -10.10
CA ARG A 209 -9.50 22.06 -8.81
C ARG A 209 -9.06 20.60 -8.73
N MET A 210 -8.27 20.28 -7.73
CA MET A 210 -7.95 18.91 -7.35
C MET A 210 -8.85 18.51 -6.19
N SER A 211 -9.74 17.54 -6.42
CA SER A 211 -10.61 17.02 -5.36
C SER A 211 -9.88 15.97 -4.53
N ASP A 212 -10.23 15.92 -3.24
CA ASP A 212 -9.75 14.95 -2.26
C ASP A 212 -8.22 14.77 -2.25
N PHE A 213 -7.52 15.88 -2.30
CA PHE A 213 -6.09 15.87 -2.05
C PHE A 213 -5.83 15.38 -0.64
N THR A 214 -5.12 14.26 -0.51
CA THR A 214 -4.71 13.76 0.78
C THR A 214 -3.66 14.68 1.36
N ILE A 215 -3.87 15.22 2.55
CA ILE A 215 -2.96 16.11 3.25
C ILE A 215 -2.51 15.48 4.57
N ASP A 216 -1.23 15.60 4.90
CA ASP A 216 -0.70 15.22 6.22
C ASP A 216 -1.32 16.15 7.30
N CYS A 217 -1.77 15.58 8.43
CA CYS A 217 -2.38 16.38 9.52
C CYS A 217 -1.39 17.36 10.19
N GLY A 218 -0.09 17.14 10.02
CA GLY A 218 0.94 18.06 10.45
C GLY A 218 1.24 19.16 9.44
N ALA A 219 0.61 19.12 8.25
CA ALA A 219 0.80 20.16 7.26
C ALA A 219 0.10 21.46 7.68
N GLU A 220 0.82 22.56 7.60
CA GLU A 220 0.32 23.91 7.84
C GLU A 220 -0.38 24.50 6.62
N GLY A 221 -0.15 23.90 5.43
CA GLY A 221 -0.76 24.34 4.19
C GLY A 221 -0.20 23.61 2.96
N VAL A 222 -0.53 24.18 1.81
CA VAL A 222 -0.08 23.70 0.50
C VAL A 222 0.44 24.87 -0.32
N GLU A 223 1.62 24.72 -0.88
CA GLU A 223 2.23 25.68 -1.79
C GLU A 223 2.14 25.22 -3.24
N TYR A 224 2.04 26.18 -4.15
CA TYR A 224 1.97 25.94 -5.59
C TYR A 224 3.12 26.63 -6.30
N ALA A 225 3.77 25.93 -7.24
CA ALA A 225 4.73 26.52 -8.16
C ALA A 225 4.38 26.13 -9.59
N PHE A 226 4.51 27.10 -10.50
CA PHE A 226 4.20 26.91 -11.92
C PHE A 226 5.44 27.21 -12.76
N LYS A 227 5.76 26.31 -13.70
CA LYS A 227 6.91 26.46 -14.57
C LYS A 227 6.56 25.97 -15.98
N GLN A 228 6.72 26.84 -16.96
CA GLN A 228 6.69 26.43 -18.35
C GLN A 228 8.08 25.94 -18.75
N LEU A 229 8.16 24.68 -19.19
CA LEU A 229 9.40 24.07 -19.62
C LEU A 229 9.69 24.40 -21.11
N GLU A 230 10.95 24.25 -21.51
CA GLU A 230 11.39 24.53 -22.90
C GLU A 230 10.66 23.67 -23.96
N ASN A 231 10.20 22.47 -23.56
CA ASN A 231 9.42 21.57 -24.41
C ASN A 231 7.93 21.93 -24.49
N GLY A 232 7.50 23.06 -23.90
CA GLY A 232 6.12 23.52 -23.90
C GLY A 232 5.21 22.88 -22.85
N VAL A 233 5.75 22.01 -22.01
CA VAL A 233 5.00 21.43 -20.89
C VAL A 233 4.87 22.44 -19.76
N VAL A 234 3.67 22.57 -19.21
CA VAL A 234 3.38 23.33 -18.00
C VAL A 234 3.49 22.39 -16.81
N GLN A 235 4.55 22.56 -16.04
CA GLN A 235 4.75 21.84 -14.81
C GLN A 235 4.03 22.57 -13.66
N VAL A 236 3.20 21.85 -12.94
CA VAL A 236 2.50 22.33 -11.75
C VAL A 236 3.00 21.55 -10.55
N ASP A 237 3.72 22.20 -9.67
CA ASP A 237 4.25 21.62 -8.44
C ASP A 237 3.35 21.98 -7.27
N ILE A 238 2.85 20.98 -6.56
CA ILE A 238 2.01 21.11 -5.37
C ILE A 238 2.77 20.50 -4.21
N ALA A 239 3.10 21.26 -3.18
CA ALA A 239 3.87 20.81 -2.05
C ALA A 239 3.13 21.02 -0.74
N GLU A 240 3.03 19.98 0.08
CA GLU A 240 2.69 20.14 1.51
C GLU A 240 3.81 20.87 2.20
N VAL A 241 3.46 21.84 3.05
CA VAL A 241 4.39 22.62 3.88
C VAL A 241 4.03 22.49 5.34
N GLY A 242 5.05 22.42 6.20
CA GLY A 242 4.94 22.28 7.64
C GLY A 242 6.27 21.84 8.24
N GLU A 243 6.39 21.91 9.55
CA GLU A 243 7.63 21.54 10.24
C GLU A 243 7.74 20.04 10.50
N ASN A 244 6.61 19.37 10.81
CA ASN A 244 6.59 17.98 11.23
C ASN A 244 5.47 17.23 10.55
N SER A 245 5.79 16.04 9.97
CA SER A 245 4.80 15.10 9.52
C SER A 245 4.10 14.42 10.70
N ALA A 246 2.78 14.26 10.61
CA ALA A 246 1.98 13.53 11.58
C ALA A 246 1.55 12.17 11.04
N ASN A 247 1.25 11.22 11.93
CA ASN A 247 0.77 9.90 11.54
C ASN A 247 -0.74 9.89 11.21
N CYS A 248 -1.24 10.94 10.61
CA CYS A 248 -2.61 11.00 10.16
C CYS A 248 -2.72 11.78 8.83
N PHE A 249 -3.78 11.48 8.07
CA PHE A 249 -4.05 12.16 6.82
C PHE A 249 -5.50 12.65 6.82
N GLY A 250 -5.70 13.83 6.27
CA GLY A 250 -7.01 14.39 5.93
C GLY A 250 -7.20 14.48 4.42
N TYR A 251 -8.39 14.90 4.00
CA TYR A 251 -8.70 15.18 2.61
C TYR A 251 -9.14 16.62 2.47
N ILE A 252 -8.62 17.32 1.48
CA ILE A 252 -8.99 18.70 1.16
C ILE A 252 -9.14 18.86 -0.35
N ASP A 253 -9.99 19.79 -0.76
CA ASP A 253 -10.01 20.24 -2.14
C ASP A 253 -9.00 21.38 -2.31
N LEU A 254 -8.25 21.33 -3.40
CA LEU A 254 -7.27 22.34 -3.75
C LEU A 254 -7.79 23.12 -4.97
N ASP A 255 -8.01 24.42 -4.80
CA ASP A 255 -8.34 25.32 -5.88
C ASP A 255 -7.14 26.22 -6.19
N PHE A 256 -6.73 26.29 -7.45
CA PHE A 256 -5.66 27.15 -7.88
C PHE A 256 -5.81 27.62 -9.32
N THR A 257 -5.11 28.67 -9.67
CA THR A 257 -5.08 29.21 -11.05
C THR A 257 -3.69 29.05 -11.63
N VAL A 258 -3.62 28.69 -12.91
CA VAL A 258 -2.33 28.58 -13.64
C VAL A 258 -2.11 29.88 -14.39
N PRO A 259 -1.08 30.65 -14.03
CA PRO A 259 -0.79 31.93 -14.66
C PRO A 259 -0.04 31.80 -15.98
N GLY A 260 -0.05 32.84 -16.79
CA GLY A 260 0.85 33.02 -17.95
C GLY A 260 0.47 32.25 -19.20
N LEU A 261 -0.67 31.58 -19.22
CA LEU A 261 -1.17 30.87 -20.41
C LEU A 261 -1.86 31.84 -21.38
N LYS A 262 -1.73 31.59 -22.67
CA LYS A 262 -2.31 32.42 -23.74
C LYS A 262 -3.53 31.77 -24.33
N MET A 263 -4.56 32.57 -24.54
CA MET A 263 -5.80 32.13 -25.19
C MET A 263 -5.51 31.63 -26.63
N GLY A 264 -6.19 30.56 -27.01
CA GLY A 264 -6.05 29.93 -28.31
C GLY A 264 -4.89 28.93 -28.42
N GLU A 265 -4.05 28.82 -27.40
CA GLU A 265 -2.96 27.84 -27.37
C GLU A 265 -3.38 26.58 -26.62
N THR A 266 -2.76 25.44 -26.94
CA THR A 266 -2.91 24.16 -26.21
C THR A 266 -1.64 23.89 -25.45
N TYR A 267 -1.77 23.57 -24.18
CA TYR A 267 -0.67 23.28 -23.28
C TYR A 267 -0.75 21.84 -22.79
N GLN A 268 0.38 21.16 -22.77
CA GLN A 268 0.56 19.89 -22.12
C GLN A 268 0.92 20.12 -20.63
N PHE A 269 0.43 19.30 -19.74
CA PHE A 269 0.62 19.45 -18.29
C PHE A 269 1.32 18.23 -17.69
N ASP A 270 2.15 18.51 -16.68
CA ASP A 270 2.68 17.57 -15.70
C ASP A 270 2.42 18.12 -14.30
N VAL A 271 1.47 17.52 -13.58
CA VAL A 271 1.13 17.92 -12.22
C VAL A 271 1.83 17.00 -11.24
N ARG A 272 2.74 17.57 -10.47
CA ARG A 272 3.57 16.85 -9.51
C ARG A 272 3.21 17.24 -8.09
N VAL A 273 3.27 16.25 -7.21
CA VAL A 273 2.98 16.42 -5.79
C VAL A 273 4.19 16.08 -4.96
N LYS A 274 4.44 16.86 -3.91
CA LYS A 274 5.43 16.57 -2.88
C LYS A 274 4.72 16.45 -1.54
N LYS A 275 4.78 15.26 -0.94
CA LYS A 275 4.29 15.01 0.40
C LYS A 275 5.40 15.29 1.41
N MET A 276 5.06 15.84 2.58
CA MET A 276 6.03 16.09 3.66
C MET A 276 6.77 14.80 4.03
N ALA A 277 6.03 13.72 4.16
CA ALA A 277 6.56 12.40 4.49
C ALA A 277 7.57 11.85 3.49
N VAL A 278 7.41 12.17 2.20
CA VAL A 278 8.25 11.61 1.12
C VAL A 278 9.40 12.56 0.76
N GLY A 279 9.20 13.85 0.88
CA GLY A 279 10.21 14.88 0.65
C GLY A 279 10.63 15.11 -0.81
N VAL A 280 10.11 14.32 -1.77
CA VAL A 280 10.41 14.44 -3.21
C VAL A 280 9.13 14.65 -4.01
N TYR A 281 9.27 15.28 -5.19
CA TYR A 281 8.15 15.43 -6.13
C TYR A 281 7.97 14.16 -6.95
N TYR A 282 6.73 13.76 -7.17
CA TYR A 282 6.34 12.71 -8.11
C TYR A 282 5.17 13.18 -8.97
N SER A 283 5.15 12.77 -10.23
CA SER A 283 4.05 13.10 -11.15
C SER A 283 2.79 12.34 -10.73
N ARG A 284 1.72 13.07 -10.50
CA ARG A 284 0.41 12.51 -10.15
C ARG A 284 -0.54 12.48 -11.33
N PHE A 285 -0.45 13.51 -12.17
CA PHE A 285 -1.17 13.61 -13.43
C PHE A 285 -0.21 14.15 -14.48
N LYS A 286 -0.01 13.43 -15.56
CA LYS A 286 0.91 13.79 -16.64
C LYS A 286 0.28 13.48 -18.00
N ASP A 287 0.90 14.01 -19.04
CA ASP A 287 0.57 13.69 -20.43
C ASP A 287 -0.88 14.03 -20.84
N PHE A 288 -1.49 15.02 -20.18
CA PHE A 288 -2.77 15.57 -20.61
C PHE A 288 -2.62 17.00 -21.17
N SER A 289 -3.56 17.39 -22.00
CA SER A 289 -3.52 18.71 -22.65
C SER A 289 -4.82 19.47 -22.43
N ILE A 290 -4.68 20.79 -22.26
CA ILE A 290 -5.81 21.72 -22.16
C ILE A 290 -5.67 22.81 -23.22
N GLU A 291 -6.72 23.00 -24.05
CA GLU A 291 -6.85 24.13 -24.94
C GLU A 291 -7.37 25.33 -24.16
N MET A 292 -6.66 26.45 -24.24
CA MET A 292 -7.05 27.72 -23.63
C MET A 292 -8.15 28.40 -24.44
N LYS A 293 -9.34 27.90 -24.34
CA LYS A 293 -10.54 28.41 -25.01
C LYS A 293 -11.58 28.85 -23.99
N GLU A 294 -12.11 30.08 -24.13
CA GLU A 294 -13.11 30.61 -23.23
C GLU A 294 -14.32 29.66 -23.09
N GLY A 295 -14.70 29.37 -21.85
CA GLY A 295 -15.79 28.45 -21.54
C GLY A 295 -15.40 26.96 -21.61
N SER A 296 -14.14 26.60 -21.98
CA SER A 296 -13.66 25.22 -21.87
C SER A 296 -13.69 24.75 -20.42
N GLN A 297 -14.17 23.54 -20.21
CA GLN A 297 -14.16 22.89 -18.91
C GLN A 297 -14.08 21.37 -19.07
N GLY A 298 -13.55 20.68 -18.08
CA GLY A 298 -13.46 19.24 -18.14
C GLY A 298 -12.93 18.65 -16.84
N LYS A 299 -12.85 17.33 -16.84
CA LYS A 299 -12.22 16.53 -15.77
C LYS A 299 -11.11 15.67 -16.39
N ILE A 300 -9.97 15.65 -15.74
CA ILE A 300 -8.83 14.79 -16.07
C ILE A 300 -8.74 13.76 -14.96
N PHE A 301 -8.95 12.52 -15.30
CA PHE A 301 -8.84 11.42 -14.34
C PHE A 301 -7.40 10.92 -14.30
N ARG A 302 -7.01 10.37 -13.16
CA ARG A 302 -5.76 9.63 -13.04
C ARG A 302 -5.91 8.30 -13.78
N GLU A 303 -4.96 7.99 -14.67
CA GLU A 303 -4.82 6.66 -15.26
C GLU A 303 -4.26 5.66 -14.26
#